data_df0ea5bee9a814bda2023d10dacd6bf7
#
_entry.id   df0ea5bee9a814bda2023d10dacd6bf7
#
_cell.length_a   1.000
_cell.length_b   1.000
_cell.length_c   1.000
_cell.angle_alpha   90.00
_cell.angle_beta   90.00
_cell.angle_gamma   90.00
#
_symmetry.space_group_name_H-M   'P 1'
#
loop_
_entity.id
_entity.type
_entity.pdbx_description
1 polymer ?
#
loop_
_entity_poly.entity_id
_entity_poly.type
_entity_poly.pdbx_seq_one_letter_code
_entity_poly.pdbx_strand_id
1 'polypeptide(L)'
;MITLQINKVPTLFIKPFTAADVDAIVDFVRNSASLYSGSASTVLFIDTPITTATVEAIEKLSSERFRVVFRDHHGIDGEPANDREGRVVAATRKLELLLGSDCRITVRRLHPACSTLVSVGEFEDAVAIVADRDADGLTAAMKAAGISYPELDDDAAKLDGEPRFQVTGSHISQLLAKGMAVLPSYDSSKPKEREESQQRLFADWLKAVSGNKLAIERLEERVLLYDDAVKTSETLARTGVEVAPGVVLVDTVDKPLFDPGTLDALLENDPGCRITVVRKSVGPIAAIHGIQYSLSVAKRYQGKVNLHDLVPVDAKSDPEAGIISNVSFLLHTSADVWNNQVLPALRG
;
A
#
# COMPACT_ATOMS: atom_id res chain seq x y z
N MET A 1 12.55 -1.31 1.49
CA MET A 1 12.71 -1.09 0.02
C MET A 1 12.97 -2.41 -0.67
N ILE A 2 12.39 -2.62 -1.86
CA ILE A 2 12.58 -3.84 -2.67
C ILE A 2 13.17 -3.44 -4.01
N THR A 3 14.23 -4.12 -4.44
CA THR A 3 14.85 -3.87 -5.75
C THR A 3 14.71 -5.08 -6.65
N LEU A 4 14.23 -4.85 -7.87
CA LEU A 4 14.12 -5.87 -8.92
C LEU A 4 14.68 -5.34 -10.24
N GLN A 5 14.96 -6.25 -11.16
CA GLN A 5 15.21 -5.89 -12.55
C GLN A 5 14.02 -6.37 -13.39
N ILE A 6 13.34 -5.43 -14.03
CA ILE A 6 12.21 -5.70 -14.93
C ILE A 6 12.65 -5.42 -16.35
N ASN A 7 12.75 -6.46 -17.18
CA ASN A 7 13.20 -6.35 -18.57
C ASN A 7 14.47 -5.48 -18.76
N LYS A 8 15.48 -5.70 -17.91
CA LYS A 8 16.75 -4.94 -17.86
C LYS A 8 16.67 -3.56 -17.20
N VAL A 9 15.50 -3.03 -16.87
CA VAL A 9 15.35 -1.75 -16.16
C VAL A 9 15.43 -2.00 -14.66
N PRO A 10 16.41 -1.42 -13.95
CA PRO A 10 16.46 -1.43 -12.49
C PRO A 10 15.21 -0.77 -11.92
N THR A 11 14.51 -1.45 -11.04
CA THR A 11 13.25 -0.97 -10.46
C THR A 11 13.31 -1.04 -8.95
N LEU A 12 13.03 0.10 -8.28
CA LEU A 12 12.92 0.24 -6.84
C LEU A 12 11.46 0.36 -6.44
N PHE A 13 11.00 -0.54 -5.56
CA PHE A 13 9.69 -0.46 -4.92
C PHE A 13 9.83 0.04 -3.50
N ILE A 14 9.08 1.09 -3.16
CA ILE A 14 9.18 1.79 -1.89
C ILE A 14 7.81 2.05 -1.25
N LYS A 15 7.69 1.83 0.07
CA LYS A 15 6.52 2.16 0.90
C LYS A 15 6.88 2.07 2.39
N PRO A 16 6.56 3.06 3.20
CA PRO A 16 6.14 4.42 2.83
C PRO A 16 7.30 5.19 2.19
N PHE A 17 6.99 6.30 1.53
CA PHE A 17 8.00 7.23 1.00
C PHE A 17 8.17 8.38 2.00
N THR A 18 9.26 8.39 2.72
CA THR A 18 9.57 9.35 3.78
C THR A 18 10.83 10.16 3.50
N ALA A 19 11.07 11.21 4.27
CA ALA A 19 12.31 11.99 4.14
C ALA A 19 13.59 11.14 4.35
N ALA A 20 13.53 10.09 5.17
CA ALA A 20 14.66 9.18 5.39
C ALA A 20 14.99 8.32 4.15
N ASP A 21 14.08 8.19 3.22
CA ASP A 21 14.26 7.38 2.01
C ASP A 21 14.87 8.16 0.84
N VAL A 22 14.86 9.50 0.89
CA VAL A 22 15.27 10.37 -0.22
C VAL A 22 16.68 10.05 -0.72
N ASP A 23 17.66 10.01 0.18
CA ASP A 23 19.06 9.74 -0.20
C ASP A 23 19.22 8.33 -0.76
N ALA A 24 18.55 7.34 -0.19
CA ALA A 24 18.59 5.96 -0.69
C ALA A 24 18.02 5.81 -2.10
N ILE A 25 16.97 6.59 -2.43
CA ILE A 25 16.39 6.63 -3.80
C ILE A 25 17.38 7.27 -4.78
N VAL A 26 17.95 8.42 -4.39
CA VAL A 26 18.93 9.12 -5.23
C VAL A 26 20.15 8.25 -5.49
N ASP A 27 20.67 7.57 -4.47
CA ASP A 27 21.80 6.64 -4.60
C ASP A 27 21.45 5.41 -5.44
N PHE A 28 20.23 4.88 -5.32
CA PHE A 28 19.77 3.80 -6.19
C PHE A 28 19.80 4.23 -7.67
N VAL A 29 19.28 5.42 -7.99
CA VAL A 29 19.27 5.95 -9.35
C VAL A 29 20.69 6.19 -9.87
N ARG A 30 21.58 6.79 -9.08
CA ARG A 30 22.99 7.02 -9.44
C ARG A 30 23.72 5.70 -9.74
N ASN A 31 23.54 4.71 -8.86
CA ASN A 31 24.14 3.39 -9.02
C ASN A 31 23.58 2.69 -10.27
N SER A 32 22.28 2.78 -10.52
CA SER A 32 21.66 2.25 -11.73
C SER A 32 22.21 2.91 -12.98
N ALA A 33 22.30 4.25 -13.01
CA ALA A 33 22.84 5.00 -14.15
C ALA A 33 24.30 4.65 -14.45
N SER A 34 25.10 4.35 -13.43
CA SER A 34 26.51 3.95 -13.61
C SER A 34 26.69 2.66 -14.38
N LEU A 35 25.65 1.82 -14.48
CA LEU A 35 25.65 0.56 -15.23
C LEU A 35 25.38 0.76 -16.74
N TYR A 36 24.89 1.93 -17.12
CA TYR A 36 24.60 2.28 -18.52
C TYR A 36 25.74 3.08 -19.13
N SER A 37 26.33 2.56 -20.18
CA SER A 37 27.42 3.22 -20.92
C SER A 37 26.94 4.31 -21.90
N GLY A 38 25.66 4.66 -21.90
CA GLY A 38 25.02 5.58 -22.84
C GLY A 38 24.54 6.88 -22.22
N SER A 39 23.99 7.76 -23.07
CA SER A 39 23.38 9.05 -22.68
C SER A 39 21.99 8.93 -22.01
N ALA A 40 21.54 7.72 -21.71
CA ALA A 40 20.25 7.50 -21.04
C ALA A 40 20.29 8.14 -19.65
N SER A 41 19.38 9.07 -19.40
CA SER A 41 19.28 9.80 -18.13
C SER A 41 17.83 9.86 -17.61
N THR A 42 16.91 9.10 -18.22
CA THR A 42 15.51 9.15 -17.85
C THR A 42 15.25 8.25 -16.63
N VAL A 43 14.58 8.83 -15.63
CA VAL A 43 14.09 8.14 -14.44
C VAL A 43 12.58 8.27 -14.40
N LEU A 44 11.87 7.16 -14.29
CA LEU A 44 10.42 7.15 -14.14
C LEU A 44 10.04 6.99 -12.66
N PHE A 45 9.24 7.91 -12.14
CA PHE A 45 8.46 7.73 -10.91
C PHE A 45 7.03 7.39 -11.31
N ILE A 46 6.52 6.24 -10.90
CA ILE A 46 5.18 5.79 -11.26
C ILE A 46 4.46 5.23 -10.04
N ASP A 47 3.20 5.63 -9.85
CA ASP A 47 2.39 5.22 -8.69
C ASP A 47 3.10 5.49 -7.36
N THR A 48 3.83 6.59 -7.26
CA THR A 48 4.54 6.95 -6.04
C THR A 48 3.75 7.98 -5.24
N PRO A 49 3.71 7.86 -3.89
CA PRO A 49 2.97 8.82 -3.07
C PRO A 49 3.39 10.27 -3.33
N ILE A 50 2.42 11.16 -3.54
CA ILE A 50 2.67 12.59 -3.77
C ILE A 50 2.94 13.26 -2.43
N THR A 51 4.22 13.36 -2.06
CA THR A 51 4.67 13.89 -0.76
C THR A 51 5.80 14.90 -0.93
N THR A 52 6.12 15.62 0.15
CA THR A 52 7.30 16.50 0.18
C THR A 52 8.60 15.74 -0.06
N ALA A 53 8.70 14.50 0.44
CA ALA A 53 9.87 13.65 0.23
C ALA A 53 10.03 13.25 -1.25
N THR A 54 8.92 12.97 -1.93
CA THR A 54 8.91 12.69 -3.37
C THR A 54 9.41 13.89 -4.16
N VAL A 55 8.93 15.10 -3.83
CA VAL A 55 9.39 16.35 -4.45
C VAL A 55 10.90 16.52 -4.23
N GLU A 56 11.39 16.34 -2.99
CA GLU A 56 12.81 16.49 -2.65
C GLU A 56 13.70 15.51 -3.43
N ALA A 57 13.32 14.25 -3.54
CA ALA A 57 14.06 13.27 -4.32
C ALA A 57 14.15 13.67 -5.79
N ILE A 58 13.04 14.14 -6.38
CA ILE A 58 12.97 14.58 -7.78
C ILE A 58 13.78 15.86 -7.98
N GLU A 59 13.74 16.84 -7.08
CA GLU A 59 14.58 18.04 -7.13
C GLU A 59 16.07 17.69 -7.15
N LYS A 60 16.51 16.77 -6.26
CA LYS A 60 17.91 16.30 -6.24
C LYS A 60 18.32 15.66 -7.57
N LEU A 61 17.51 14.71 -8.08
CA LEU A 61 17.79 14.04 -9.36
C LEU A 61 17.81 15.01 -10.54
N SER A 62 16.87 15.95 -10.59
CA SER A 62 16.82 16.98 -11.66
C SER A 62 18.04 17.90 -11.61
N SER A 63 18.53 18.25 -10.41
CA SER A 63 19.75 19.05 -10.24
C SER A 63 21.00 18.31 -10.75
N GLU A 64 20.99 16.99 -10.75
CA GLU A 64 22.02 16.11 -11.30
C GLU A 64 21.86 15.80 -12.79
N ARG A 65 20.93 16.50 -13.46
CA ARG A 65 20.64 16.38 -14.90
C ARG A 65 19.96 15.08 -15.31
N PHE A 66 19.34 14.36 -14.39
CA PHE A 66 18.41 13.30 -14.76
C PHE A 66 17.13 13.93 -15.33
N ARG A 67 16.62 13.39 -16.43
CA ARG A 67 15.28 13.67 -16.90
C ARG A 67 14.33 12.83 -16.06
N VAL A 68 13.58 13.46 -15.16
CA VAL A 68 12.61 12.77 -14.33
C VAL A 68 11.22 12.87 -14.96
N VAL A 69 10.57 11.74 -15.12
CA VAL A 69 9.18 11.62 -15.55
C VAL A 69 8.35 11.14 -14.39
N PHE A 70 7.21 11.78 -14.11
CA PHE A 70 6.31 11.45 -13.02
C PHE A 70 4.92 11.08 -13.56
N ARG A 71 4.39 9.92 -13.15
CA ARG A 71 3.07 9.40 -13.53
C ARG A 71 2.35 8.90 -12.29
N ASP A 72 1.18 9.48 -11.99
CA ASP A 72 0.42 9.10 -10.80
C ASP A 72 -1.08 9.37 -10.97
N HIS A 73 -1.94 8.61 -10.29
CA HIS A 73 -3.39 8.78 -10.30
C HIS A 73 -3.97 9.15 -8.92
N HIS A 74 -3.13 9.47 -7.95
CA HIS A 74 -3.53 9.86 -6.60
C HIS A 74 -3.72 11.38 -6.44
N GLY A 75 -3.95 12.11 -7.54
CA GLY A 75 -4.33 13.52 -7.50
C GLY A 75 -5.65 13.73 -6.74
N ILE A 76 -5.84 14.95 -6.22
CA ILE A 76 -7.08 15.32 -5.52
C ILE A 76 -8.11 15.82 -6.53
N ASP A 77 -9.33 15.25 -6.49
CA ASP A 77 -10.46 15.64 -7.34
C ASP A 77 -11.26 16.77 -6.63
N GLY A 78 -11.07 17.99 -7.07
CA GLY A 78 -11.72 19.17 -6.49
C GLY A 78 -10.92 19.87 -5.39
N GLU A 79 -11.63 20.53 -4.48
CA GLU A 79 -11.00 21.22 -3.36
C GLU A 79 -10.57 20.24 -2.26
N PRO A 80 -9.40 20.46 -1.63
CA PRO A 80 -8.92 19.57 -0.59
C PRO A 80 -9.84 19.60 0.64
N ALA A 81 -10.29 18.43 1.09
CA ALA A 81 -11.21 18.31 2.22
C ALA A 81 -10.52 18.38 3.59
N ASN A 82 -9.19 18.28 3.63
CA ASN A 82 -8.41 18.27 4.87
C ASN A 82 -6.94 18.66 4.63
N ASP A 83 -6.17 18.86 5.71
CA ASP A 83 -4.76 19.26 5.66
C ASP A 83 -3.86 18.26 4.90
N ARG A 84 -4.18 16.95 4.94
CA ARG A 84 -3.43 15.94 4.20
C ARG A 84 -3.59 16.14 2.71
N GLU A 85 -4.82 16.29 2.24
CA GLU A 85 -5.11 16.58 0.84
C GLU A 85 -4.53 17.94 0.40
N GLY A 86 -4.57 18.96 1.28
CA GLY A 86 -3.89 20.23 1.06
C GLY A 86 -2.39 20.07 0.82
N ARG A 87 -1.71 19.18 1.55
CA ARG A 87 -0.30 18.85 1.32
C ARG A 87 -0.07 18.13 -0.01
N VAL A 88 -0.96 17.22 -0.40
CA VAL A 88 -0.90 16.56 -1.72
C VAL A 88 -1.03 17.59 -2.84
N VAL A 89 -2.01 18.49 -2.76
CA VAL A 89 -2.19 19.57 -3.75
C VAL A 89 -0.94 20.47 -3.84
N ALA A 90 -0.34 20.83 -2.71
CA ALA A 90 0.87 21.64 -2.68
C ALA A 90 2.07 20.91 -3.32
N ALA A 91 2.23 19.60 -3.05
CA ALA A 91 3.27 18.79 -3.65
C ALA A 91 3.03 18.59 -5.16
N THR A 92 1.78 18.35 -5.59
CA THR A 92 1.38 18.26 -6.99
C THR A 92 1.82 19.51 -7.76
N ARG A 93 1.47 20.69 -7.27
CA ARG A 93 1.86 21.97 -7.91
C ARG A 93 3.37 22.14 -8.06
N LYS A 94 4.14 21.70 -7.05
CA LYS A 94 5.61 21.73 -7.13
C LYS A 94 6.14 20.79 -8.20
N LEU A 95 5.61 19.56 -8.29
CA LEU A 95 5.99 18.58 -9.31
C LEU A 95 5.67 19.08 -10.72
N GLU A 96 4.49 19.66 -10.93
CA GLU A 96 4.07 20.24 -12.21
C GLU A 96 4.98 21.41 -12.62
N LEU A 97 5.35 22.27 -11.68
CA LEU A 97 6.28 23.38 -11.94
C LEU A 97 7.70 22.89 -12.27
N LEU A 98 8.15 21.84 -11.61
CA LEU A 98 9.51 21.30 -11.77
C LEU A 98 9.66 20.51 -13.06
N LEU A 99 8.68 19.70 -13.42
CA LEU A 99 8.76 18.71 -14.49
C LEU A 99 8.00 19.11 -15.77
N GLY A 100 7.11 20.09 -15.71
CA GLY A 100 6.30 20.53 -16.84
C GLY A 100 5.55 19.38 -17.52
N SER A 101 5.79 19.16 -18.81
CA SER A 101 5.13 18.09 -19.59
C SER A 101 5.54 16.67 -19.19
N ASP A 102 6.64 16.51 -18.45
CA ASP A 102 7.07 15.21 -17.93
C ASP A 102 6.29 14.81 -16.65
N CYS A 103 5.50 15.73 -16.07
CA CYS A 103 4.58 15.45 -14.97
C CYS A 103 3.17 15.15 -15.49
N ARG A 104 2.61 14.00 -15.11
CA ARG A 104 1.19 13.68 -15.33
C ARG A 104 0.59 13.12 -14.07
N ILE A 105 -0.15 13.95 -13.35
CA ILE A 105 -0.93 13.57 -12.18
C ILE A 105 -2.41 13.65 -12.54
N THR A 106 -3.13 12.61 -12.24
CA THR A 106 -4.56 12.49 -12.51
C THR A 106 -5.29 11.93 -11.31
N VAL A 107 -6.55 11.59 -11.44
CA VAL A 107 -7.38 11.04 -10.36
C VAL A 107 -7.86 9.63 -10.70
N ARG A 108 -8.02 8.78 -9.70
CA ARG A 108 -8.43 7.37 -9.87
C ARG A 108 -9.72 7.21 -10.68
N ARG A 109 -10.65 8.16 -10.58
CA ARG A 109 -11.90 8.15 -11.36
C ARG A 109 -11.66 8.15 -12.87
N LEU A 110 -10.61 8.81 -13.35
CA LEU A 110 -10.25 8.88 -14.77
C LEU A 110 -9.27 7.79 -15.19
N HIS A 111 -8.36 7.43 -14.29
CA HIS A 111 -7.35 6.39 -14.50
C HIS A 111 -7.38 5.45 -13.28
N PRO A 112 -8.13 4.35 -13.35
CA PRO A 112 -8.32 3.44 -12.21
C PRO A 112 -7.06 2.69 -11.82
N ALA A 113 -6.02 2.66 -12.68
CA ALA A 113 -4.71 2.13 -12.39
C ALA A 113 -3.61 2.98 -13.04
N CYS A 114 -2.44 3.07 -12.42
CA CYS A 114 -1.29 3.81 -12.96
C CYS A 114 -0.74 3.17 -14.25
N SER A 115 -0.96 1.87 -14.47
CA SER A 115 -0.61 1.20 -15.73
C SER A 115 -1.27 1.85 -16.96
N THR A 116 -2.44 2.50 -16.79
CA THR A 116 -3.14 3.23 -17.88
C THR A 116 -2.47 4.56 -18.26
N LEU A 117 -1.48 5.02 -17.49
CA LEU A 117 -0.75 6.27 -17.71
C LEU A 117 0.52 6.09 -18.55
N VAL A 118 0.86 4.87 -18.90
CA VAL A 118 2.05 4.52 -19.69
C VAL A 118 1.70 3.56 -20.82
N SER A 119 2.47 3.65 -21.91
CA SER A 119 2.44 2.69 -23.00
C SER A 119 3.40 1.53 -22.73
N VAL A 120 3.18 0.39 -23.37
CA VAL A 120 4.09 -0.76 -23.27
C VAL A 120 5.48 -0.38 -23.78
N GLY A 121 6.49 -0.52 -22.94
CA GLY A 121 7.89 -0.23 -23.30
C GLY A 121 8.24 1.25 -23.40
N GLU A 122 7.34 2.15 -22.98
CA GLU A 122 7.62 3.61 -23.03
C GLU A 122 8.90 4.01 -22.27
N PHE A 123 9.30 3.20 -21.28
CA PHE A 123 10.47 3.45 -20.44
C PHE A 123 11.43 2.25 -20.40
N GLU A 124 11.49 1.44 -21.46
CA GLU A 124 12.41 0.28 -21.54
C GLU A 124 13.88 0.68 -21.52
N ASP A 125 14.18 1.92 -21.90
CA ASP A 125 15.53 2.51 -21.87
C ASP A 125 15.76 3.42 -20.65
N ALA A 126 14.84 3.45 -19.67
CA ALA A 126 15.04 4.22 -18.45
C ALA A 126 16.22 3.66 -17.64
N VAL A 127 17.00 4.55 -17.04
CA VAL A 127 18.09 4.13 -16.13
C VAL A 127 17.54 3.54 -14.83
N ALA A 128 16.35 3.99 -14.41
CA ALA A 128 15.66 3.45 -13.24
C ALA A 128 14.15 3.72 -13.29
N ILE A 129 13.39 2.85 -12.66
CA ILE A 129 11.97 3.06 -12.30
C ILE A 129 11.86 3.06 -10.78
N VAL A 130 11.12 4.03 -10.22
CA VAL A 130 10.73 4.10 -8.81
C VAL A 130 9.21 3.99 -8.74
N ALA A 131 8.71 3.01 -7.99
CA ALA A 131 7.27 2.71 -7.91
C ALA A 131 6.81 2.45 -6.47
N ASP A 132 5.50 2.57 -6.18
CA ASP A 132 4.97 2.11 -4.90
C ASP A 132 5.13 0.58 -4.77
N ARG A 133 5.28 0.13 -3.53
CA ARG A 133 5.48 -1.28 -3.20
C ARG A 133 4.14 -2.00 -3.04
N ASP A 134 3.30 -1.91 -4.06
CA ASP A 134 2.03 -2.62 -4.12
C ASP A 134 1.77 -3.22 -5.52
N ALA A 135 0.56 -3.68 -5.76
CA ALA A 135 0.24 -4.38 -7.00
C ALA A 135 0.10 -3.43 -8.19
N ASP A 136 -0.42 -2.21 -7.97
CA ASP A 136 -0.55 -1.20 -9.04
C ASP A 136 0.82 -0.69 -9.47
N GLY A 137 1.68 -0.31 -8.51
CA GLY A 137 3.06 0.08 -8.79
C GLY A 137 3.85 -1.01 -9.54
N LEU A 138 3.64 -2.29 -9.18
CA LEU A 138 4.28 -3.42 -9.89
C LEU A 138 3.78 -3.54 -11.35
N THR A 139 2.46 -3.50 -11.56
CA THR A 139 1.87 -3.64 -12.91
C THR A 139 2.24 -2.47 -13.81
N ALA A 140 2.23 -1.27 -13.27
CA ALA A 140 2.61 -0.04 -13.98
C ALA A 140 4.10 -0.05 -14.36
N ALA A 141 4.99 -0.37 -13.42
CA ALA A 141 6.43 -0.50 -13.67
C ALA A 141 6.74 -1.59 -14.71
N MET A 142 6.06 -2.72 -14.63
CA MET A 142 6.20 -3.82 -15.58
C MET A 142 5.83 -3.39 -17.00
N LYS A 143 4.69 -2.72 -17.19
CA LYS A 143 4.24 -2.22 -18.49
C LYS A 143 5.19 -1.17 -19.04
N ALA A 144 5.62 -0.24 -18.20
CA ALA A 144 6.59 0.80 -18.58
C ALA A 144 7.91 0.19 -19.08
N ALA A 145 8.38 -0.89 -18.47
CA ALA A 145 9.58 -1.62 -18.85
C ALA A 145 9.40 -2.60 -20.02
N GLY A 146 8.23 -2.65 -20.68
CA GLY A 146 7.99 -3.43 -21.88
C GLY A 146 7.44 -4.84 -21.69
N ILE A 147 7.01 -5.20 -20.48
CA ILE A 147 6.30 -6.48 -20.21
C ILE A 147 4.82 -6.19 -20.08
N SER A 148 3.98 -6.88 -20.85
CA SER A 148 2.53 -6.69 -20.83
C SER A 148 1.81 -7.97 -21.20
N TYR A 149 0.51 -8.03 -20.93
CA TYR A 149 -0.43 -9.05 -21.37
C TYR A 149 -1.79 -8.40 -21.66
N PRO A 150 -2.70 -9.05 -22.41
CA PRO A 150 -3.91 -8.39 -22.92
C PRO A 150 -4.80 -7.75 -21.86
N GLU A 151 -4.96 -8.38 -20.70
CA GLU A 151 -5.86 -7.94 -19.62
C GLU A 151 -5.17 -7.02 -18.59
N LEU A 152 -3.91 -6.62 -18.80
CA LEU A 152 -3.10 -5.95 -17.77
C LEU A 152 -3.77 -4.72 -17.15
N ASP A 153 -4.29 -3.82 -17.96
CA ASP A 153 -4.88 -2.57 -17.45
C ASP A 153 -6.19 -2.81 -16.69
N ASP A 154 -7.00 -3.77 -17.13
CA ASP A 154 -8.21 -4.19 -16.43
C ASP A 154 -7.88 -4.91 -15.12
N ASP A 155 -6.88 -5.77 -15.13
CA ASP A 155 -6.40 -6.46 -13.94
C ASP A 155 -5.79 -5.50 -12.92
N ALA A 156 -4.98 -4.54 -13.38
CA ALA A 156 -4.39 -3.51 -12.52
C ALA A 156 -5.47 -2.67 -11.83
N ALA A 157 -6.52 -2.26 -12.58
CA ALA A 157 -7.65 -1.53 -12.02
C ALA A 157 -8.39 -2.31 -10.92
N LYS A 158 -8.57 -3.63 -11.10
CA LYS A 158 -9.17 -4.50 -10.09
C LYS A 158 -8.26 -4.71 -8.89
N LEU A 159 -6.96 -4.90 -9.12
CA LEU A 159 -5.95 -5.04 -8.05
C LEU A 159 -5.87 -3.81 -7.15
N ASP A 160 -6.06 -2.61 -7.70
CA ASP A 160 -6.04 -1.35 -6.94
C ASP A 160 -7.42 -1.03 -6.30
N GLY A 161 -8.52 -1.30 -7.01
CA GLY A 161 -9.88 -0.89 -6.61
C GLY A 161 -10.69 -1.92 -5.85
N GLU A 162 -10.48 -3.22 -6.08
CA GLU A 162 -11.26 -4.29 -5.46
C GLU A 162 -10.60 -4.82 -4.17
N PRO A 163 -11.38 -5.18 -3.16
CA PRO A 163 -10.86 -5.92 -2.00
C PRO A 163 -10.21 -7.23 -2.47
N ARG A 164 -9.08 -7.62 -1.86
CA ARG A 164 -8.27 -8.77 -2.30
C ARG A 164 -9.05 -10.08 -2.46
N PHE A 165 -10.02 -10.32 -1.58
CA PHE A 165 -10.88 -11.50 -1.62
C PHE A 165 -11.96 -11.45 -2.72
N GLN A 166 -12.16 -10.29 -3.37
CA GLN A 166 -13.12 -10.06 -4.46
C GLN A 166 -12.45 -9.74 -5.79
N VAL A 167 -11.14 -9.84 -5.91
CA VAL A 167 -10.45 -9.57 -7.17
C VAL A 167 -10.93 -10.55 -8.23
N THR A 168 -11.64 -10.01 -9.24
CA THR A 168 -12.28 -10.78 -10.33
C THR A 168 -11.43 -10.82 -11.60
N GLY A 169 -10.19 -10.35 -11.55
CA GLY A 169 -9.27 -10.31 -12.67
C GLY A 169 -8.85 -11.70 -13.19
N SER A 170 -7.91 -11.70 -14.11
CA SER A 170 -7.32 -12.94 -14.67
C SER A 170 -6.72 -13.83 -13.58
N HIS A 171 -6.43 -15.08 -13.92
CA HIS A 171 -5.76 -16.01 -12.98
C HIS A 171 -4.45 -15.41 -12.42
N ILE A 172 -3.66 -14.77 -13.28
CA ILE A 172 -2.39 -14.13 -12.89
C ILE A 172 -2.60 -12.99 -11.88
N SER A 173 -3.61 -12.14 -12.08
CA SER A 173 -3.91 -11.06 -11.12
C SER A 173 -4.42 -11.59 -9.78
N GLN A 174 -5.24 -12.65 -9.80
CA GLN A 174 -5.69 -13.31 -8.58
C GLN A 174 -4.53 -13.94 -7.78
N LEU A 175 -3.55 -14.53 -8.45
CA LEU A 175 -2.34 -15.04 -7.80
C LEU A 175 -1.55 -13.93 -7.10
N LEU A 176 -1.43 -12.74 -7.72
CA LEU A 176 -0.79 -11.59 -7.08
C LEU A 176 -1.57 -11.08 -5.87
N ALA A 177 -2.88 -10.85 -6.03
CA ALA A 177 -3.76 -10.35 -4.96
C ALA A 177 -3.71 -11.25 -3.72
N LYS A 178 -3.90 -12.56 -3.92
CA LYS A 178 -3.87 -13.57 -2.84
C LYS A 178 -2.47 -13.71 -2.23
N GLY A 179 -1.42 -13.68 -3.06
CA GLY A 179 -0.04 -13.70 -2.60
C GLY A 179 0.33 -12.48 -1.73
N MET A 180 -0.19 -11.31 -2.07
CA MET A 180 -0.04 -10.08 -1.25
C MET A 180 -0.78 -10.16 0.08
N ALA A 181 -1.93 -10.83 0.11
CA ALA A 181 -2.72 -11.00 1.34
C ALA A 181 -2.01 -11.87 2.39
N VAL A 182 -1.22 -12.85 1.96
CA VAL A 182 -0.50 -13.79 2.84
C VAL A 182 0.97 -13.42 3.09
N LEU A 183 1.37 -12.18 2.79
CA LEU A 183 2.68 -11.69 3.19
C LEU A 183 2.79 -11.69 4.72
N PRO A 184 3.98 -12.06 5.27
CA PRO A 184 4.20 -11.98 6.72
C PRO A 184 3.80 -10.62 7.28
N SER A 185 3.17 -10.62 8.45
CA SER A 185 2.91 -9.40 9.20
C SER A 185 4.24 -8.71 9.55
N TYR A 186 4.19 -7.38 9.77
CA TYR A 186 5.37 -6.68 10.25
C TYR A 186 5.74 -7.21 11.64
N ASP A 187 6.96 -7.69 11.79
CA ASP A 187 7.57 -8.12 13.04
C ASP A 187 8.85 -7.32 13.26
N SER A 188 8.91 -6.56 14.36
CA SER A 188 10.08 -5.74 14.71
C SER A 188 11.34 -6.58 14.99
N SER A 189 11.19 -7.85 15.37
CA SER A 189 12.31 -8.80 15.55
C SER A 189 12.86 -9.31 14.21
N LYS A 190 12.06 -9.21 13.13
CA LYS A 190 12.40 -9.67 11.79
C LYS A 190 12.01 -8.64 10.72
N PRO A 191 12.57 -7.43 10.75
CA PRO A 191 12.09 -6.31 9.94
C PRO A 191 12.16 -6.55 8.42
N LYS A 192 13.05 -7.44 7.97
CA LYS A 192 13.25 -7.75 6.55
C LYS A 192 12.39 -8.90 6.03
N GLU A 193 11.80 -9.72 6.88
CA GLU A 193 11.08 -10.93 6.46
C GLU A 193 9.95 -10.64 5.48
N ARG A 194 9.16 -9.61 5.78
CA ARG A 194 8.08 -9.16 4.90
C ARG A 194 8.60 -8.64 3.55
N GLU A 195 9.65 -7.84 3.56
CA GLU A 195 10.23 -7.28 2.33
C GLU A 195 10.81 -8.39 1.44
N GLU A 196 11.55 -9.32 2.00
CA GLU A 196 12.10 -10.46 1.26
C GLU A 196 11.00 -11.38 0.71
N SER A 197 9.92 -11.61 1.48
CA SER A 197 8.78 -12.39 1.01
C SER A 197 8.06 -11.68 -0.13
N GLN A 198 7.87 -10.37 -0.06
CA GLN A 198 7.25 -9.58 -1.12
C GLN A 198 8.15 -9.49 -2.36
N GLN A 199 9.46 -9.36 -2.19
CA GLN A 199 10.41 -9.39 -3.30
C GLN A 199 10.35 -10.71 -4.07
N ARG A 200 10.29 -11.84 -3.35
CA ARG A 200 10.10 -13.16 -3.98
C ARG A 200 8.76 -13.25 -4.72
N LEU A 201 7.68 -12.78 -4.09
CA LEU A 201 6.35 -12.75 -4.72
C LEU A 201 6.36 -11.96 -6.03
N PHE A 202 6.91 -10.75 -6.03
CA PHE A 202 7.00 -9.91 -7.23
C PHE A 202 7.86 -10.53 -8.31
N ALA A 203 9.02 -11.10 -7.94
CA ALA A 203 9.90 -11.78 -8.88
C ALA A 203 9.25 -13.03 -9.50
N ASP A 204 8.51 -13.83 -8.73
CA ASP A 204 7.78 -14.99 -9.23
C ASP A 204 6.60 -14.55 -10.11
N TRP A 205 5.89 -13.50 -9.74
CA TRP A 205 4.77 -12.98 -10.53
C TRP A 205 5.23 -12.47 -11.91
N LEU A 206 6.32 -11.70 -11.98
CA LEU A 206 6.91 -11.27 -13.25
C LEU A 206 7.30 -12.44 -14.16
N LYS A 207 7.85 -13.52 -13.59
CA LYS A 207 8.15 -14.75 -14.34
C LYS A 207 6.89 -15.47 -14.78
N ALA A 208 5.86 -15.52 -13.94
CA ALA A 208 4.59 -16.16 -14.25
C ALA A 208 3.86 -15.45 -15.39
N VAL A 209 3.87 -14.12 -15.44
CA VAL A 209 3.35 -13.30 -16.56
C VAL A 209 4.05 -13.70 -17.87
N SER A 210 5.34 -14.04 -17.82
CA SER A 210 6.11 -14.51 -18.98
C SER A 210 5.91 -16.02 -19.28
N GLY A 211 4.96 -16.68 -18.61
CA GLY A 211 4.62 -18.11 -18.85
C GLY A 211 5.52 -19.12 -18.14
N ASN A 212 6.30 -18.72 -17.13
CA ASN A 212 7.15 -19.64 -16.39
C ASN A 212 6.32 -20.53 -15.44
N LYS A 213 6.20 -21.81 -15.77
CA LYS A 213 5.37 -22.79 -15.04
C LYS A 213 5.78 -22.96 -13.57
N LEU A 214 7.08 -23.03 -13.27
CA LEU A 214 7.56 -23.17 -11.88
C LEU A 214 7.23 -21.92 -11.03
N ALA A 215 7.19 -20.75 -11.63
CA ALA A 215 6.78 -19.54 -10.95
C ALA A 215 5.27 -19.55 -10.67
N ILE A 216 4.45 -20.01 -11.62
CA ILE A 216 3.01 -20.20 -11.43
C ILE A 216 2.75 -21.19 -10.29
N GLU A 217 3.38 -22.35 -10.29
CA GLU A 217 3.25 -23.36 -9.22
C GLU A 217 3.56 -22.77 -7.83
N ARG A 218 4.66 -22.00 -7.69
CA ARG A 218 4.99 -21.35 -6.41
C ARG A 218 3.97 -20.29 -5.98
N LEU A 219 3.36 -19.60 -6.92
CA LEU A 219 2.28 -18.64 -6.62
C LEU A 219 1.01 -19.39 -6.20
N GLU A 220 0.67 -20.49 -6.85
CA GLU A 220 -0.46 -21.35 -6.51
C GLU A 220 -0.32 -21.96 -5.10
N GLU A 221 0.89 -22.40 -4.71
CA GLU A 221 1.17 -22.80 -3.33
C GLU A 221 0.85 -21.71 -2.30
N ARG A 222 1.11 -20.43 -2.63
CA ARG A 222 0.72 -19.29 -1.76
C ARG A 222 -0.79 -19.11 -1.68
N VAL A 223 -1.54 -19.40 -2.73
CA VAL A 223 -3.01 -19.33 -2.72
C VAL A 223 -3.61 -20.30 -1.72
N LEU A 224 -3.01 -21.48 -1.50
CA LEU A 224 -3.46 -22.42 -0.48
C LEU A 224 -3.37 -21.80 0.92
N LEU A 225 -2.30 -21.04 1.21
CA LEU A 225 -2.19 -20.28 2.46
C LEU A 225 -3.26 -19.20 2.60
N TYR A 226 -3.63 -18.56 1.49
CA TYR A 226 -4.70 -17.57 1.47
C TYR A 226 -6.07 -18.20 1.77
N ASP A 227 -6.38 -19.34 1.16
CA ASP A 227 -7.64 -20.05 1.41
C ASP A 227 -7.79 -20.48 2.89
N ASP A 228 -6.68 -20.86 3.52
CA ASP A 228 -6.65 -21.14 4.95
C ASP A 228 -6.76 -19.87 5.81
N ALA A 229 -6.15 -18.77 5.38
CA ALA A 229 -6.30 -17.46 6.03
C ALA A 229 -7.75 -16.96 5.97
N VAL A 230 -8.45 -17.16 4.85
CA VAL A 230 -9.89 -16.84 4.70
C VAL A 230 -10.73 -17.65 5.69
N LYS A 231 -10.55 -18.97 5.77
CA LYS A 231 -11.25 -19.83 6.74
C LYS A 231 -10.99 -19.40 8.19
N THR A 232 -9.77 -18.99 8.49
CA THR A 232 -9.43 -18.42 9.81
C THR A 232 -10.21 -17.13 10.06
N SER A 233 -10.29 -16.22 9.07
CA SER A 233 -11.07 -14.98 9.17
C SER A 233 -12.56 -15.23 9.38
N GLU A 234 -13.14 -16.21 8.70
CA GLU A 234 -14.55 -16.65 8.91
C GLU A 234 -14.78 -17.13 10.35
N THR A 235 -13.84 -17.89 10.88
CA THR A 235 -13.91 -18.37 12.27
C THR A 235 -13.79 -17.22 13.25
N LEU A 236 -12.87 -16.31 13.04
CA LEU A 236 -12.66 -15.13 13.87
C LEU A 236 -13.87 -14.19 13.85
N ALA A 237 -14.49 -13.96 12.69
CA ALA A 237 -15.69 -13.13 12.59
C ALA A 237 -16.84 -13.66 13.47
N ARG A 238 -17.00 -14.99 13.55
CA ARG A 238 -18.02 -15.63 14.41
C ARG A 238 -17.73 -15.52 15.91
N THR A 239 -16.49 -15.27 16.30
CA THR A 239 -16.07 -15.10 17.69
C THR A 239 -16.01 -13.65 18.15
N GLY A 240 -16.40 -12.71 17.28
CA GLY A 240 -16.48 -11.31 17.60
C GLY A 240 -17.44 -11.03 18.75
N VAL A 241 -17.05 -10.14 19.65
CA VAL A 241 -17.83 -9.76 20.83
C VAL A 241 -18.21 -8.30 20.73
N GLU A 242 -19.49 -7.97 20.84
CA GLU A 242 -19.93 -6.58 20.95
C GLU A 242 -19.49 -6.02 22.32
N VAL A 243 -18.61 -5.02 22.30
CA VAL A 243 -18.02 -4.39 23.50
C VAL A 243 -18.63 -3.04 23.84
N ALA A 244 -19.30 -2.43 22.86
CA ALA A 244 -20.13 -1.22 22.97
C ALA A 244 -21.18 -1.27 21.84
N PRO A 245 -22.25 -0.46 21.86
CA PRO A 245 -23.31 -0.50 20.83
C PRO A 245 -22.74 -0.34 19.41
N GLY A 246 -22.83 -1.39 18.59
CA GLY A 246 -22.31 -1.44 17.23
C GLY A 246 -20.78 -1.51 17.13
N VAL A 247 -20.06 -1.83 18.19
CA VAL A 247 -18.60 -1.99 18.23
C VAL A 247 -18.25 -3.45 18.48
N VAL A 248 -17.72 -4.13 17.48
CA VAL A 248 -17.37 -5.55 17.56
C VAL A 248 -15.87 -5.73 17.69
N LEU A 249 -15.43 -6.37 18.77
CA LEU A 249 -14.03 -6.72 19.05
C LEU A 249 -13.74 -8.17 18.64
N VAL A 250 -12.69 -8.36 17.88
CA VAL A 250 -12.11 -9.66 17.52
C VAL A 250 -10.70 -9.77 18.08
N ASP A 251 -10.41 -10.85 18.81
CA ASP A 251 -9.09 -11.14 19.34
C ASP A 251 -8.30 -12.04 18.37
N THR A 252 -7.22 -11.53 17.82
CA THR A 252 -6.34 -12.24 16.89
C THR A 252 -4.95 -12.52 17.47
N VAL A 253 -4.75 -12.24 18.76
CA VAL A 253 -3.49 -12.58 19.44
C VAL A 253 -3.30 -14.09 19.45
N ASP A 254 -2.09 -14.54 19.07
CA ASP A 254 -1.71 -15.96 18.98
C ASP A 254 -2.58 -16.79 18.01
N LYS A 255 -3.29 -16.13 17.10
CA LYS A 255 -4.07 -16.83 16.06
C LYS A 255 -3.21 -17.13 14.83
N PRO A 256 -3.55 -18.20 14.09
CA PRO A 256 -2.92 -18.46 12.81
C PRO A 256 -3.14 -17.30 11.82
N LEU A 257 -2.45 -17.36 10.69
CA LEU A 257 -2.61 -16.38 9.61
C LEU A 257 -4.09 -16.22 9.25
N PHE A 258 -4.54 -14.98 9.16
CA PHE A 258 -5.88 -14.62 8.72
C PHE A 258 -5.80 -13.47 7.71
N ASP A 259 -6.82 -13.33 6.87
CA ASP A 259 -6.95 -12.20 5.94
C ASP A 259 -7.78 -11.07 6.57
N PRO A 260 -7.16 -9.92 6.92
CA PRO A 260 -7.87 -8.79 7.51
C PRO A 260 -9.02 -8.26 6.65
N GLY A 261 -8.83 -8.25 5.31
CA GLY A 261 -9.86 -7.76 4.39
C GLY A 261 -11.13 -8.61 4.42
N THR A 262 -10.98 -9.93 4.44
CA THR A 262 -12.11 -10.86 4.61
C THR A 262 -12.76 -10.68 5.98
N LEU A 263 -11.96 -10.56 7.05
CA LEU A 263 -12.48 -10.36 8.40
C LEU A 263 -13.33 -9.09 8.49
N ASP A 264 -12.81 -7.96 8.01
CA ASP A 264 -13.52 -6.68 8.00
C ASP A 264 -14.82 -6.76 7.19
N ALA A 265 -14.78 -7.36 6.00
CA ALA A 265 -15.98 -7.50 5.17
C ALA A 265 -17.06 -8.37 5.82
N LEU A 266 -16.67 -9.45 6.50
CA LEU A 266 -17.63 -10.32 7.21
C LEU A 266 -18.29 -9.59 8.39
N LEU A 267 -17.52 -8.80 9.14
CA LEU A 267 -18.04 -7.99 10.24
C LEU A 267 -18.90 -6.83 9.74
N GLU A 268 -18.51 -6.20 8.62
CA GLU A 268 -19.30 -5.15 7.98
C GLU A 268 -20.64 -5.63 7.41
N ASN A 269 -20.78 -6.92 7.11
CA ASN A 269 -22.06 -7.51 6.66
C ASN A 269 -23.12 -7.52 7.78
N ASP A 270 -22.73 -7.46 9.06
CA ASP A 270 -23.67 -7.23 10.17
C ASP A 270 -24.16 -5.78 10.11
N PRO A 271 -25.49 -5.53 9.89
CA PRO A 271 -26.03 -4.17 9.85
C PRO A 271 -25.83 -3.39 11.15
N GLY A 272 -25.71 -4.09 12.28
CA GLY A 272 -25.47 -3.50 13.59
C GLY A 272 -24.02 -3.03 13.80
N CYS A 273 -23.06 -3.63 13.10
CA CYS A 273 -21.66 -3.28 13.26
C CYS A 273 -21.34 -1.92 12.63
N ARG A 274 -20.90 -0.97 13.45
CA ARG A 274 -20.45 0.37 13.03
C ARG A 274 -18.94 0.49 13.03
N ILE A 275 -18.28 -0.16 13.99
CA ILE A 275 -16.82 -0.14 14.19
C ILE A 275 -16.36 -1.57 14.42
N THR A 276 -15.38 -2.01 13.65
CA THR A 276 -14.65 -3.25 13.91
C THR A 276 -13.39 -2.93 14.72
N VAL A 277 -13.06 -3.78 15.67
CA VAL A 277 -11.88 -3.66 16.51
C VAL A 277 -11.12 -4.97 16.48
N VAL A 278 -9.88 -4.93 16.01
CA VAL A 278 -9.00 -6.10 15.98
C VAL A 278 -7.90 -5.94 17.03
N ARG A 279 -7.90 -6.80 18.04
CA ARG A 279 -6.81 -6.91 19.02
C ARG A 279 -5.72 -7.83 18.46
N LYS A 280 -4.49 -7.35 18.37
CA LYS A 280 -3.38 -8.08 17.73
C LYS A 280 -2.03 -7.81 18.41
N SER A 281 -1.10 -8.75 18.28
CA SER A 281 0.29 -8.65 18.79
C SER A 281 1.28 -8.11 17.73
N VAL A 282 0.80 -7.70 16.57
CA VAL A 282 1.62 -7.19 15.45
C VAL A 282 1.17 -5.81 15.01
N GLY A 283 2.11 -4.99 14.56
CA GLY A 283 1.87 -3.63 14.10
C GLY A 283 2.74 -2.59 14.82
N PRO A 284 2.72 -1.33 14.38
CA PRO A 284 3.62 -0.28 14.89
C PRO A 284 3.43 -0.01 16.39
N ILE A 285 2.20 -0.01 16.89
CA ILE A 285 1.91 0.15 18.32
C ILE A 285 2.28 -1.12 19.09
N ALA A 286 1.95 -2.29 18.56
CA ALA A 286 2.28 -3.56 19.20
C ALA A 286 3.80 -3.76 19.32
N ALA A 287 4.60 -3.26 18.39
CA ALA A 287 6.05 -3.31 18.45
C ALA A 287 6.63 -2.58 19.68
N ILE A 288 5.95 -1.56 20.18
CA ILE A 288 6.37 -0.77 21.35
C ILE A 288 5.67 -1.25 22.62
N HIS A 289 4.38 -1.50 22.54
CA HIS A 289 3.49 -1.74 23.69
C HIS A 289 3.02 -3.20 23.84
N GLY A 290 3.49 -4.12 22.99
CA GLY A 290 3.15 -5.54 23.01
C GLY A 290 1.80 -5.86 22.35
N ILE A 291 0.78 -5.05 22.55
CA ILE A 291 -0.58 -5.23 22.02
C ILE A 291 -1.06 -3.96 21.33
N GLN A 292 -1.73 -4.15 20.21
CA GLN A 292 -2.40 -3.09 19.44
C GLN A 292 -3.87 -3.40 19.26
N TYR A 293 -4.72 -2.40 19.43
CA TYR A 293 -6.11 -2.40 19.00
C TYR A 293 -6.23 -1.56 17.72
N SER A 294 -6.72 -2.17 16.66
CA SER A 294 -6.94 -1.50 15.37
C SER A 294 -8.43 -1.36 15.14
N LEU A 295 -8.90 -0.12 15.06
CA LEU A 295 -10.29 0.21 14.83
C LEU A 295 -10.49 0.64 13.38
N SER A 296 -11.55 0.15 12.75
CA SER A 296 -12.02 0.54 11.42
C SER A 296 -13.49 0.90 11.46
N VAL A 297 -13.86 2.03 10.87
CA VAL A 297 -15.26 2.39 10.69
C VAL A 297 -15.80 1.69 9.46
N ALA A 298 -16.90 0.93 9.60
CA ALA A 298 -17.57 0.27 8.49
C ALA A 298 -17.93 1.27 7.38
N LYS A 299 -17.74 0.91 6.11
CA LYS A 299 -17.86 1.81 4.94
C LYS A 299 -19.15 2.64 4.95
N ARG A 300 -20.29 2.04 5.32
CA ARG A 300 -21.60 2.71 5.39
C ARG A 300 -21.71 3.77 6.48
N TYR A 301 -20.76 3.81 7.41
CA TYR A 301 -20.69 4.79 8.50
C TYR A 301 -19.50 5.75 8.37
N GLN A 302 -18.64 5.59 7.37
CA GLN A 302 -17.59 6.56 7.09
C GLN A 302 -18.19 7.92 6.77
N GLY A 303 -17.60 8.98 7.34
CA GLY A 303 -18.16 10.34 7.31
C GLY A 303 -19.22 10.62 8.38
N LYS A 304 -19.76 9.60 9.07
CA LYS A 304 -20.69 9.78 10.21
C LYS A 304 -20.02 9.51 11.56
N VAL A 305 -18.97 8.70 11.57
CA VAL A 305 -18.16 8.36 12.73
C VAL A 305 -16.74 8.85 12.50
N ASN A 306 -16.23 9.63 13.42
CA ASN A 306 -14.86 10.15 13.39
C ASN A 306 -14.08 9.58 14.58
N LEU A 307 -13.18 8.63 14.31
CA LEU A 307 -12.36 8.01 15.37
C LEU A 307 -11.35 8.98 16.00
N HIS A 308 -11.04 10.10 15.34
CA HIS A 308 -10.21 11.15 15.94
C HIS A 308 -10.82 11.78 17.20
N ASP A 309 -12.16 11.76 17.33
CA ASP A 309 -12.83 12.33 18.49
C ASP A 309 -12.67 11.46 19.76
N LEU A 310 -12.19 10.22 19.59
CA LEU A 310 -11.96 9.27 20.67
C LEU A 310 -10.57 9.39 21.31
N VAL A 311 -9.70 10.24 20.79
CA VAL A 311 -8.31 10.40 21.24
C VAL A 311 -7.94 11.88 21.38
N PRO A 312 -7.00 12.24 22.27
CA PRO A 312 -6.52 13.62 22.41
C PRO A 312 -5.98 14.20 21.09
N VAL A 313 -6.22 15.48 20.86
CA VAL A 313 -5.84 16.18 19.62
C VAL A 313 -4.33 16.19 19.40
N ASP A 314 -3.57 16.32 20.46
CA ASP A 314 -2.10 16.41 20.50
C ASP A 314 -1.38 15.06 20.37
N ALA A 315 -2.09 13.94 20.57
CA ALA A 315 -1.51 12.59 20.57
C ALA A 315 -1.90 11.72 19.36
N LYS A 316 -2.56 12.29 18.34
CA LYS A 316 -3.19 11.52 17.22
C LYS A 316 -2.23 10.71 16.34
N SER A 317 -0.95 10.99 16.37
CA SER A 317 0.06 10.29 15.54
C SER A 317 1.37 10.14 16.30
N ASP A 318 1.29 9.67 17.54
CA ASP A 318 2.43 9.38 18.39
C ASP A 318 2.44 7.89 18.82
N PRO A 319 3.26 7.04 18.17
CA PRO A 319 3.39 5.63 18.52
C PRO A 319 3.90 5.41 19.96
N GLU A 320 4.72 6.31 20.51
CA GLU A 320 5.22 6.22 21.89
C GLU A 320 4.10 6.50 22.89
N ALA A 321 3.21 7.44 22.56
CA ALA A 321 1.97 7.65 23.32
C ALA A 321 0.92 6.54 23.12
N GLY A 322 1.17 5.58 22.24
CA GLY A 322 0.29 4.45 21.97
C GLY A 322 -0.88 4.78 21.02
N ILE A 323 -0.74 5.78 20.16
CA ILE A 323 -1.79 6.23 19.23
C ILE A 323 -1.23 6.44 17.82
N ILE A 324 -1.93 5.90 16.81
CA ILE A 324 -1.76 6.28 15.39
C ILE A 324 -3.14 6.46 14.78
N SER A 325 -3.45 7.64 14.28
CA SER A 325 -4.68 7.95 13.56
C SER A 325 -4.41 8.95 12.44
N ASN A 326 -4.11 8.46 11.26
CA ASN A 326 -3.84 9.29 10.08
C ASN A 326 -5.10 9.73 9.34
N VAL A 327 -6.22 9.02 9.54
CA VAL A 327 -7.51 9.26 8.91
C VAL A 327 -8.66 9.00 9.90
N SER A 328 -9.78 9.69 9.71
CA SER A 328 -10.92 9.65 10.63
C SER A 328 -11.57 8.26 10.80
N PHE A 329 -11.38 7.37 9.84
CA PHE A 329 -12.00 6.04 9.84
C PHE A 329 -11.05 4.90 10.26
N LEU A 330 -9.78 5.19 10.59
CA LEU A 330 -8.79 4.23 11.10
C LEU A 330 -8.11 4.79 12.34
N LEU A 331 -8.01 3.97 13.38
CA LEU A 331 -7.31 4.28 14.62
C LEU A 331 -6.55 3.04 15.12
N HIS A 332 -5.29 3.23 15.47
CA HIS A 332 -4.51 2.21 16.16
C HIS A 332 -4.15 2.70 17.55
N THR A 333 -4.38 1.88 18.58
CA THR A 333 -4.10 2.25 19.97
C THR A 333 -3.38 1.14 20.71
N SER A 334 -2.64 1.52 21.77
CA SER A 334 -2.15 0.57 22.78
C SER A 334 -3.29 0.04 23.65
N ALA A 335 -3.00 -1.01 24.42
CA ALA A 335 -3.98 -1.56 25.37
C ALA A 335 -4.36 -0.54 26.46
N ASP A 336 -3.42 0.30 26.90
CA ASP A 336 -3.68 1.34 27.89
C ASP A 336 -4.64 2.41 27.36
N VAL A 337 -4.36 2.97 26.19
CA VAL A 337 -5.23 3.96 25.54
C VAL A 337 -6.61 3.36 25.22
N TRP A 338 -6.65 2.11 24.74
CA TRP A 338 -7.91 1.42 24.49
C TRP A 338 -8.78 1.35 25.74
N ASN A 339 -8.22 0.82 26.84
CA ASN A 339 -8.98 0.57 28.05
C ASN A 339 -9.39 1.86 28.79
N ASN A 340 -8.52 2.87 28.81
CA ASN A 340 -8.69 4.05 29.65
C ASN A 340 -9.34 5.24 28.93
N GLN A 341 -9.34 5.27 27.59
CA GLN A 341 -9.85 6.40 26.81
C GLN A 341 -10.88 5.96 25.76
N VAL A 342 -10.49 5.08 24.82
CA VAL A 342 -11.30 4.78 23.64
C VAL A 342 -12.55 3.97 23.99
N LEU A 343 -12.40 2.85 24.71
CA LEU A 343 -13.54 1.99 25.07
C LEU A 343 -14.55 2.72 25.98
N PRO A 344 -14.15 3.48 27.01
CA PRO A 344 -15.08 4.31 27.77
C PRO A 344 -15.85 5.32 26.90
N ALA A 345 -15.17 6.01 25.97
CA ALA A 345 -15.80 6.96 25.07
C ALA A 345 -16.80 6.32 24.09
N LEU A 346 -16.55 5.05 23.69
CA LEU A 346 -17.48 4.29 22.84
C LEU A 346 -18.71 3.78 23.59
N ARG A 347 -18.63 3.67 24.91
CA ARG A 347 -19.73 3.19 25.79
C ARG A 347 -20.62 4.31 26.30
N GLY A 348 -20.11 5.55 26.37
CA GLY A 348 -20.84 6.74 26.83
C GLY A 348 -21.71 7.32 25.76
#